data_784fcc5ef3e8dec2d3a90272532f8633
#
_entry.id   784fcc5ef3e8dec2d3a90272532f8633
#
_cell.length_a   1.000
_cell.length_b   1.000
_cell.length_c   1.000
_cell.angle_alpha   90.00
_cell.angle_beta   90.00
_cell.angle_gamma   90.00
#
_symmetry.space_group_name_H-M   'P 1'
#
loop_
_entity.id
_entity.type
_entity.pdbx_description
1 polymer ?
#
loop_
_entity_poly.entity_id
_entity_poly.type
_entity_poly.pdbx_seq_one_letter_code
_entity_poly.pdbx_strand_id
1 'polypeptide(L)'
;MLFRSVGFTEKAAKEAGYEVKVGKFPFMASGKASAAGATEGFVKVIFDAKYGEFLGCHMIGTNVTEMIAEAVVARKLETTSHELLNAVHPHPTMSEGLKEAVAAAYGEAIDI
;
A
#
# COMPACT_ATOMS: atom_id res chain seq x y z
N MET A 1 1.35 7.50 -16.96
CA MET A 1 1.33 6.93 -15.60
C MET A 1 -0.12 6.69 -15.19
N LEU A 2 -0.40 5.55 -14.59
CA LEU A 2 -1.77 5.17 -14.23
C LEU A 2 -2.03 5.44 -12.75
N PHE A 3 -3.31 5.67 -12.43
CA PHE A 3 -3.77 5.80 -11.04
C PHE A 3 -4.81 4.70 -10.78
N ARG A 4 -4.66 3.97 -9.67
CA ARG A 4 -5.60 2.93 -9.25
C ARG A 4 -5.90 3.08 -7.77
N SER A 5 -7.16 2.84 -7.41
CA SER A 5 -7.64 3.02 -6.04
C SER A 5 -8.60 1.91 -5.64
N VAL A 6 -8.62 1.59 -4.35
CA VAL A 6 -9.63 0.74 -3.73
C VAL A 6 -9.92 1.26 -2.32
N GLY A 7 -11.18 1.23 -1.91
CA GLY A 7 -11.59 1.61 -0.57
C GLY A 7 -11.55 3.10 -0.29
N PHE A 8 -11.43 3.45 1.00
CA PHE A 8 -11.47 4.84 1.46
C PHE A 8 -10.19 5.59 1.09
N THR A 9 -10.37 6.89 0.73
CA THR A 9 -9.25 7.84 0.82
C THR A 9 -9.04 8.20 2.30
N GLU A 10 -7.91 8.84 2.60
CA GLU A 10 -7.65 9.33 3.95
C GLU A 10 -8.77 10.27 4.44
N LYS A 11 -9.17 11.19 3.56
CA LYS A 11 -10.25 12.15 3.87
C LYS A 11 -11.57 11.45 4.13
N ALA A 12 -11.96 10.51 3.27
CA ALA A 12 -13.23 9.79 3.40
C ALA A 12 -13.25 8.93 4.66
N ALA A 13 -12.14 8.29 5.02
CA ALA A 13 -12.04 7.50 6.24
C ALA A 13 -12.22 8.37 7.48
N LYS A 14 -11.58 9.54 7.52
CA LYS A 14 -11.75 10.49 8.63
C LYS A 14 -13.19 10.99 8.74
N GLU A 15 -13.82 11.29 7.60
CA GLU A 15 -15.23 11.74 7.57
C GLU A 15 -16.18 10.63 8.05
N ALA A 16 -15.82 9.37 7.84
CA ALA A 16 -16.60 8.23 8.32
C ALA A 16 -16.39 7.92 9.81
N GLY A 17 -15.52 8.67 10.49
CA GLY A 17 -15.31 8.53 11.92
C GLY A 17 -14.11 7.68 12.31
N TYR A 18 -13.30 7.24 11.36
CA TYR A 18 -12.09 6.46 11.68
C TYR A 18 -10.94 7.35 12.11
N GLU A 19 -10.18 6.90 13.08
CA GLU A 19 -8.82 7.37 13.29
C GLU A 19 -7.93 6.55 12.36
N VAL A 20 -7.06 7.20 11.60
CA VAL A 20 -6.33 6.51 10.52
C VAL A 20 -4.83 6.50 10.76
N LYS A 21 -4.20 5.42 10.30
CA LYS A 21 -2.76 5.35 10.06
C LYS A 21 -2.53 5.29 8.55
N VAL A 22 -1.61 6.11 8.07
CA VAL A 22 -1.34 6.23 6.64
C VAL A 22 0.12 5.89 6.39
N GLY A 23 0.36 5.05 5.40
CA GLY A 23 1.71 4.73 4.94
C GLY A 23 1.83 5.03 3.46
N LYS A 24 3.02 5.47 3.04
CA LYS A 24 3.32 5.79 1.64
C LYS A 24 4.70 5.26 1.30
N PHE A 25 4.80 4.54 0.21
CA PHE A 25 6.07 4.02 -0.28
C PHE A 25 6.31 4.52 -1.71
N PRO A 26 7.32 5.37 -1.93
CA PRO A 26 7.65 5.84 -3.28
C PRO A 26 8.39 4.73 -4.04
N PHE A 27 8.04 4.54 -5.32
CA PHE A 27 8.67 3.50 -6.12
C PHE A 27 10.17 3.73 -6.33
N MET A 28 10.66 4.95 -6.21
CA MET A 28 12.09 5.21 -6.31
C MET A 28 12.90 4.46 -5.25
N ALA A 29 12.27 4.00 -4.17
CA ALA A 29 12.91 3.21 -3.13
C ALA A 29 12.85 1.69 -3.41
N SER A 30 12.18 1.25 -4.49
CA SER A 30 12.05 -0.15 -4.85
C SER A 30 13.19 -0.59 -5.76
N GLY A 31 13.85 -1.71 -5.41
CA GLY A 31 14.87 -2.30 -6.26
C GLY A 31 14.35 -2.73 -7.63
N LYS A 32 13.13 -3.29 -7.68
CA LYS A 32 12.51 -3.70 -8.93
C LYS A 32 12.13 -2.49 -9.80
N ALA A 33 11.60 -1.44 -9.20
CA ALA A 33 11.26 -0.22 -9.92
C ALA A 33 12.50 0.43 -10.52
N SER A 34 13.60 0.50 -9.77
CA SER A 34 14.89 1.01 -10.25
C SER A 34 15.42 0.18 -11.42
N ALA A 35 15.39 -1.15 -11.30
CA ALA A 35 15.86 -2.07 -12.35
C ALA A 35 15.03 -1.95 -13.62
N ALA A 36 13.73 -1.69 -13.50
CA ALA A 36 12.82 -1.56 -14.64
C ALA A 36 12.73 -0.13 -15.20
N GLY A 37 13.37 0.85 -14.56
CA GLY A 37 13.25 2.25 -14.93
C GLY A 37 11.90 2.86 -14.56
N ALA A 38 11.11 2.21 -13.69
CA ALA A 38 9.74 2.60 -13.34
C ALA A 38 9.69 3.20 -11.93
N THR A 39 10.47 4.27 -11.70
CA THR A 39 10.65 4.85 -10.36
C THR A 39 9.66 5.94 -10.00
N GLU A 40 8.80 6.37 -10.94
CA GLU A 40 7.79 7.39 -10.66
C GLU A 40 6.57 6.78 -9.99
N GLY A 41 5.97 7.57 -9.07
CA GLY A 41 4.76 7.19 -8.40
C GLY A 41 4.98 6.61 -7.00
N PHE A 42 3.90 6.07 -6.43
CA PHE A 42 3.92 5.59 -5.05
C PHE A 42 2.76 4.65 -4.78
N VAL A 43 2.85 3.96 -3.64
CA VAL A 43 1.73 3.23 -3.01
C VAL A 43 1.38 3.95 -1.72
N LYS A 44 0.10 4.24 -1.51
CA LYS A 44 -0.40 4.83 -0.27
C LYS A 44 -1.47 3.94 0.31
N VAL A 45 -1.37 3.61 1.60
CA VAL A 45 -2.32 2.74 2.30
C VAL A 45 -2.92 3.47 3.50
N ILE A 46 -4.17 3.16 3.81
CA ILE A 46 -4.92 3.72 4.92
C ILE A 46 -5.42 2.58 5.81
N PHE A 47 -5.14 2.66 7.10
CA PHE A 47 -5.59 1.69 8.10
C PHE A 47 -6.38 2.37 9.20
N ASP A 48 -7.31 1.63 9.80
CA ASP A 48 -7.93 2.02 11.06
C ASP A 48 -6.86 1.94 12.16
N ALA A 49 -6.61 3.06 12.84
CA ALA A 49 -5.59 3.13 13.87
C ALA A 49 -5.94 2.30 15.11
N LYS A 50 -7.22 2.05 15.33
CA LYS A 50 -7.70 1.35 16.53
C LYS A 50 -7.58 -0.16 16.42
N TYR A 51 -8.00 -0.73 15.29
CA TYR A 51 -8.03 -2.20 15.12
C TYR A 51 -7.11 -2.70 14.00
N GLY A 52 -6.50 -1.80 13.23
CA GLY A 52 -5.57 -2.18 12.17
C GLY A 52 -6.23 -2.68 10.90
N GLU A 53 -7.54 -2.48 10.73
CA GLU A 53 -8.24 -2.90 9.52
C GLU A 53 -7.75 -2.11 8.30
N PHE A 54 -7.54 -2.82 7.18
CA PHE A 54 -7.16 -2.20 5.91
C PHE A 54 -8.36 -1.48 5.31
N LEU A 55 -8.29 -0.16 5.21
CA LEU A 55 -9.40 0.67 4.75
C LEU A 55 -9.29 1.11 3.29
N GLY A 56 -8.10 1.30 2.79
CA GLY A 56 -7.94 1.74 1.41
C GLY A 56 -6.50 1.72 0.93
N CYS A 57 -6.36 1.69 -0.40
CA CYS A 57 -5.06 1.73 -1.07
C CYS A 57 -5.16 2.53 -2.34
N HIS A 58 -4.19 3.37 -2.57
CA HIS A 58 -4.13 4.24 -3.74
C HIS A 58 -2.72 4.17 -4.33
N MET A 59 -2.63 3.91 -5.63
CA MET A 59 -1.37 3.72 -6.32
C MET A 59 -1.29 4.60 -7.56
N ILE A 60 -0.12 5.20 -7.77
CA ILE A 60 0.21 5.89 -9.02
C ILE A 60 1.49 5.25 -9.55
N GLY A 61 1.52 4.87 -10.82
CA GLY A 61 2.70 4.28 -11.43
C GLY A 61 2.40 3.52 -12.70
N THR A 62 3.42 2.91 -13.30
CA THR A 62 3.28 2.21 -14.58
C THR A 62 2.67 0.81 -14.43
N ASN A 63 2.85 0.16 -13.27
CA ASN A 63 2.41 -1.24 -13.07
C ASN A 63 1.27 -1.37 -12.08
N VAL A 64 0.60 -0.28 -11.73
CA VAL A 64 -0.38 -0.30 -10.64
C VAL A 64 -1.65 -1.07 -10.97
N THR A 65 -1.98 -1.24 -12.25
CA THR A 65 -3.14 -2.04 -12.65
C THR A 65 -2.99 -3.50 -12.22
N GLU A 66 -1.77 -4.05 -12.33
CA GLU A 66 -1.49 -5.41 -11.88
C GLU A 66 -1.37 -5.47 -10.35
N MET A 67 -0.78 -4.46 -9.75
CA MET A 67 -0.51 -4.44 -8.31
C MET A 67 -1.77 -4.27 -7.47
N ILE A 68 -2.76 -3.51 -7.95
CA ILE A 68 -3.94 -3.18 -7.15
C ILE A 68 -4.79 -4.42 -6.80
N ALA A 69 -4.66 -5.50 -7.56
CA ALA A 69 -5.44 -6.72 -7.34
C ALA A 69 -5.25 -7.28 -5.93
N GLU A 70 -4.02 -7.24 -5.40
CA GLU A 70 -3.75 -7.67 -4.03
C GLU A 70 -4.52 -6.82 -3.02
N ALA A 71 -4.53 -5.52 -3.23
CA ALA A 71 -5.25 -4.59 -2.36
C ALA A 71 -6.77 -4.79 -2.42
N VAL A 72 -7.30 -5.09 -3.61
CA VAL A 72 -8.73 -5.37 -3.79
C VAL A 72 -9.13 -6.60 -2.96
N VAL A 73 -8.37 -7.68 -3.07
CA VAL A 73 -8.63 -8.91 -2.29
C VAL A 73 -8.50 -8.65 -0.81
N ALA A 74 -7.44 -7.97 -0.39
CA ALA A 74 -7.20 -7.63 1.01
C ALA A 74 -8.36 -6.81 1.59
N ARG A 75 -8.85 -5.82 0.86
CA ARG A 75 -9.97 -4.97 1.29
C ARG A 75 -11.27 -5.77 1.40
N LYS A 76 -11.52 -6.67 0.44
CA LYS A 76 -12.72 -7.51 0.44
C LYS A 76 -12.75 -8.46 1.63
N LEU A 77 -11.59 -8.99 2.03
CA LEU A 77 -11.47 -9.89 3.17
C LEU A 77 -11.36 -9.16 4.50
N GLU A 78 -11.39 -7.83 4.49
CA GLU A 78 -11.30 -6.99 5.71
C GLU A 78 -10.05 -7.31 6.53
N THR A 79 -8.93 -7.54 5.84
CA THR A 79 -7.68 -7.93 6.49
C THR A 79 -7.09 -6.80 7.34
N THR A 80 -6.13 -7.15 8.19
CA THR A 80 -5.44 -6.20 9.06
C THR A 80 -4.01 -5.98 8.60
N SER A 81 -3.39 -4.91 9.14
CA SER A 81 -1.98 -4.61 8.90
C SER A 81 -1.07 -5.78 9.27
N HIS A 82 -1.38 -6.47 10.36
CA HIS A 82 -0.61 -7.62 10.82
C HIS A 82 -0.52 -8.72 9.76
N GLU A 83 -1.65 -9.08 9.15
CA GLU A 83 -1.69 -10.10 8.11
C GLU A 83 -0.91 -9.67 6.87
N LEU A 84 -1.03 -8.40 6.47
CA LEU A 84 -0.32 -7.89 5.30
C LEU A 84 1.20 -7.84 5.53
N LEU A 85 1.64 -7.48 6.74
CA LEU A 85 3.06 -7.45 7.09
C LEU A 85 3.69 -8.85 7.10
N ASN A 86 2.89 -9.87 7.43
CA ASN A 86 3.38 -11.25 7.48
C ASN A 86 3.26 -11.99 6.15
N ALA A 87 2.65 -11.39 5.13
CA ALA A 87 2.63 -11.96 3.79
C ALA A 87 4.04 -11.91 3.19
N VAL A 88 4.47 -13.02 2.57
CA VAL A 88 5.78 -13.09 1.93
C VAL A 88 5.62 -12.81 0.44
N HIS A 89 6.25 -11.75 -0.03
CA HIS A 89 6.22 -11.38 -1.44
C HIS A 89 7.50 -11.80 -2.15
N PRO A 90 7.43 -12.17 -3.43
CA PRO A 90 8.65 -12.41 -4.21
C PRO A 90 9.52 -11.15 -4.26
N HIS A 91 10.81 -11.32 -4.15
CA HIS A 91 11.77 -10.22 -4.19
C HIS A 91 12.75 -10.44 -5.34
N PRO A 92 13.08 -9.42 -6.15
CA PRO A 92 12.52 -8.07 -6.13
C PRO A 92 11.28 -7.97 -7.02
N THR A 93 10.18 -7.40 -6.51
CA THR A 93 8.95 -7.17 -7.30
C THR A 93 8.36 -5.80 -7.01
N MET A 94 7.53 -5.33 -7.95
CA MET A 94 6.78 -4.08 -7.72
C MET A 94 5.74 -4.24 -6.61
N SER A 95 5.18 -5.45 -6.46
CA SER A 95 4.16 -5.73 -5.44
C SER A 95 4.68 -5.62 -4.01
N GLU A 96 5.99 -5.75 -3.79
CA GLU A 96 6.59 -5.47 -2.48
C GLU A 96 6.31 -4.04 -2.01
N GLY A 97 6.04 -3.11 -2.94
CA GLY A 97 5.69 -1.74 -2.60
C GLY A 97 4.46 -1.64 -1.71
N LEU A 98 3.48 -2.53 -1.88
CA LEU A 98 2.31 -2.57 -0.99
C LEU A 98 2.73 -2.91 0.45
N LYS A 99 3.53 -3.94 0.62
CA LYS A 99 4.03 -4.35 1.95
C LYS A 99 4.87 -3.24 2.59
N GLU A 100 5.73 -2.58 1.81
CA GLU A 100 6.56 -1.48 2.30
C GLU A 100 5.70 -0.28 2.72
N ALA A 101 4.63 0.01 1.99
CA ALA A 101 3.70 1.07 2.39
C ALA A 101 3.00 0.74 3.71
N VAL A 102 2.61 -0.52 3.91
CA VAL A 102 2.02 -0.98 5.18
C VAL A 102 3.04 -0.81 6.31
N ALA A 103 4.29 -1.24 6.09
CA ALA A 103 5.35 -1.07 7.07
C ALA A 103 5.59 0.41 7.40
N ALA A 104 5.55 1.28 6.39
CA ALA A 104 5.71 2.72 6.59
C ALA A 104 4.58 3.31 7.45
N ALA A 105 3.35 2.80 7.32
CA ALA A 105 2.22 3.25 8.14
C ALA A 105 2.47 2.98 9.63
N TYR A 106 3.27 1.98 9.96
CA TYR A 106 3.57 1.57 11.33
C TYR A 106 5.02 1.85 11.72
N GLY A 107 5.75 2.62 10.92
CA GLY A 107 7.11 3.01 11.22
C GLY A 107 8.13 1.88 11.08
N GLU A 108 7.83 0.85 10.29
CA GLU A 108 8.63 -0.37 10.18
C GLU A 108 9.29 -0.57 8.82
N ALA A 109 9.15 0.37 7.88
CA ALA A 109 9.76 0.25 6.56
C ALA A 109 11.29 0.33 6.68
N ILE A 110 11.98 -0.68 6.18
CA ILE A 110 13.43 -0.81 6.33
C ILE A 110 14.19 -0.86 5.00
N ASP A 111 13.48 -0.99 3.88
CA ASP A 111 14.10 -1.10 2.55
C ASP A 111 14.10 0.23 1.79
N ILE A 112 13.98 1.29 2.51
CA ILE A 112 13.94 2.65 1.96
C ILE A 112 15.32 3.28 1.98
#